data_620abd5c8ea2f8087395cf49e82e0f82
#
_entry.id   620abd5c8ea2f8087395cf49e82e0f82
#
_cell.length_a   1.000
_cell.length_b   1.000
_cell.length_c   1.000
_cell.angle_alpha   90.00
_cell.angle_beta   90.00
_cell.angle_gamma   90.00
#
_symmetry.space_group_name_H-M   'P 1'
#
loop_
_entity.id
_entity.type
_entity.pdbx_description
1 polymer ?
#
loop_
_entity_poly.entity_id
_entity_poly.type
_entity_poly.pdbx_seq_one_letter_code
_entity_poly.pdbx_strand_id
1 'polypeptide(L)'
;RDDVESRGLGDVYKRQVTYDVIEMYAARENTADTSAEEIVTALSGKYGKEEVEEAIDEVQTLIKNEELFTKDTYENYMMDFKKRPTVVKALCLHIEHDCNLACRYCFAEEGEYHGRRALMSFDTGKKALDFLIANSGNRRNLEVDFFGGEPLMNWQVVKDLVAYGREQEKIHNKNFRFTLTTNGVLLNDEIMEFANKEMGNVVLSIDGRKEVHDHMRPFRKGAGSYDLIVPKFQKFAESRNQDLSLIHI
;
A
#
# COMPACT_ATOMS: atom_id res chain seq x y z
N ARG A 1 19.65 -20.92 -24.67
CA ARG A 1 18.64 -19.87 -25.00
C ARG A 1 17.34 -20.48 -25.56
N ASP A 2 17.42 -21.63 -26.24
CA ASP A 2 16.26 -22.29 -26.87
C ASP A 2 15.40 -23.12 -25.90
N ASP A 3 15.91 -23.39 -24.70
CA ASP A 3 15.27 -24.28 -23.71
C ASP A 3 14.22 -23.56 -22.81
N VAL A 4 14.20 -22.24 -22.79
CA VAL A 4 13.27 -21.45 -21.93
C VAL A 4 11.97 -21.14 -22.66
N GLU A 5 12.02 -20.93 -24.00
CA GLU A 5 10.81 -20.63 -24.78
C GLU A 5 9.94 -21.87 -25.02
N SER A 6 10.57 -23.07 -25.17
CA SER A 6 9.82 -24.32 -25.34
C SER A 6 9.12 -24.79 -24.06
N ARG A 7 9.70 -24.52 -22.88
CA ARG A 7 9.07 -24.81 -21.58
C ARG A 7 7.83 -23.96 -21.31
N GLY A 8 7.84 -22.69 -21.73
CA GLY A 8 6.72 -21.78 -21.48
C GLY A 8 5.42 -22.16 -22.21
N LEU A 9 5.50 -22.63 -23.43
CA LEU A 9 4.33 -23.05 -24.22
C LEU A 9 3.77 -24.40 -23.74
N GLY A 10 4.65 -25.36 -23.42
CA GLY A 10 4.25 -26.65 -22.86
C GLY A 10 3.56 -26.52 -21.51
N ASP A 11 4.06 -25.67 -20.62
CA ASP A 11 3.48 -25.41 -19.30
C ASP A 11 2.12 -24.70 -19.38
N VAL A 12 1.93 -23.79 -20.34
CA VAL A 12 0.63 -23.14 -20.54
C VAL A 12 -0.41 -24.12 -21.05
N TYR A 13 -0.03 -25.02 -21.96
CA TYR A 13 -0.94 -26.03 -22.49
C TYR A 13 -1.30 -27.10 -21.43
N LYS A 14 -0.33 -27.59 -20.67
CA LYS A 14 -0.58 -28.50 -19.53
C LYS A 14 -1.48 -27.86 -18.45
N ARG A 15 -1.32 -26.57 -18.18
CA ARG A 15 -2.20 -25.84 -17.25
C ARG A 15 -3.64 -25.78 -17.76
N GLN A 16 -3.86 -25.71 -19.09
CA GLN A 16 -5.21 -25.68 -19.64
C GLN A 16 -5.94 -27.03 -19.46
N VAL A 17 -5.26 -28.15 -19.67
CA VAL A 17 -5.83 -29.49 -19.45
C VAL A 17 -6.20 -29.68 -17.98
N THR A 18 -5.27 -29.36 -17.06
CA THR A 18 -5.48 -29.44 -15.62
C THR A 18 -6.64 -28.51 -15.18
N TYR A 19 -6.74 -27.33 -15.74
CA TYR A 19 -7.86 -26.41 -15.47
C TYR A 19 -9.21 -27.02 -15.86
N ASP A 20 -9.34 -27.54 -17.08
CA ASP A 20 -10.58 -28.15 -17.57
C ASP A 20 -10.95 -29.39 -16.74
N VAL A 21 -9.96 -30.17 -16.27
CA VAL A 21 -10.17 -31.29 -15.35
C VAL A 21 -10.72 -30.79 -14.01
N ILE A 22 -10.12 -29.74 -13.44
CA ILE A 22 -10.59 -29.12 -12.18
C ILE A 22 -12.02 -28.61 -12.33
N GLU A 23 -12.37 -27.97 -13.45
CA GLU A 23 -13.75 -27.51 -13.71
C GLU A 23 -14.75 -28.67 -13.70
N MET A 24 -14.39 -29.81 -14.25
CA MET A 24 -15.25 -31.00 -14.25
C MET A 24 -15.48 -31.56 -12.84
N TYR A 25 -14.46 -31.52 -11.98
CA TYR A 25 -14.60 -31.87 -10.55
C TYR A 25 -15.43 -30.82 -9.80
N ALA A 26 -15.22 -29.53 -10.08
CA ALA A 26 -15.90 -28.41 -9.42
C ALA A 26 -17.40 -28.30 -9.78
N ALA A 27 -17.79 -28.79 -10.98
CA ALA A 27 -19.18 -28.76 -11.43
C ALA A 27 -20.11 -29.69 -10.64
N ARG A 28 -19.59 -30.55 -9.76
CA ARG A 28 -20.37 -31.46 -8.94
C ARG A 28 -20.26 -31.12 -7.46
N GLU A 29 -21.35 -31.29 -6.73
CA GLU A 29 -21.41 -31.02 -5.28
C GLU A 29 -20.47 -31.94 -4.47
N ASN A 30 -20.16 -33.12 -5.02
CA ASN A 30 -19.25 -34.07 -4.39
C ASN A 30 -18.20 -34.54 -5.41
N THR A 31 -16.94 -34.25 -5.16
CA THR A 31 -15.81 -34.61 -6.03
C THR A 31 -15.64 -36.14 -6.15
N ALA A 32 -16.12 -36.96 -5.16
CA ALA A 32 -16.07 -38.42 -5.18
C ALA A 32 -17.01 -39.04 -6.23
N ASP A 33 -18.03 -38.32 -6.70
CA ASP A 33 -19.00 -38.78 -7.68
C ASP A 33 -18.54 -38.59 -9.13
N THR A 34 -17.36 -37.98 -9.34
CA THR A 34 -16.81 -37.74 -10.68
C THR A 34 -15.93 -38.92 -11.10
N SER A 35 -16.37 -39.70 -12.08
CA SER A 35 -15.60 -40.80 -12.63
C SER A 35 -14.47 -40.28 -13.54
N ALA A 36 -13.25 -40.83 -13.35
CA ALA A 36 -12.11 -40.53 -14.23
C ALA A 36 -12.43 -40.88 -15.69
N GLU A 37 -13.19 -41.93 -15.94
CA GLU A 37 -13.60 -42.34 -17.29
C GLU A 37 -14.50 -41.32 -17.98
N GLU A 38 -15.37 -40.65 -17.23
CA GLU A 38 -16.21 -39.55 -17.80
C GLU A 38 -15.37 -38.36 -18.20
N ILE A 39 -14.37 -38.00 -17.39
CA ILE A 39 -13.46 -36.88 -17.68
C ILE A 39 -12.64 -37.21 -18.94
N VAL A 40 -12.05 -38.40 -18.98
CA VAL A 40 -11.28 -38.89 -20.14
C VAL A 40 -12.16 -38.86 -21.41
N THR A 41 -13.39 -39.33 -21.32
CA THR A 41 -14.31 -39.37 -22.48
C THR A 41 -14.64 -37.95 -22.97
N ALA A 42 -14.85 -37.01 -22.04
CA ALA A 42 -15.23 -35.65 -22.38
C ALA A 42 -14.06 -34.84 -22.96
N LEU A 43 -12.82 -35.01 -22.45
CA LEU A 43 -11.69 -34.14 -22.78
C LEU A 43 -10.71 -34.77 -23.79
N SER A 44 -10.72 -36.09 -24.05
CA SER A 44 -9.79 -36.74 -24.99
C SER A 44 -9.96 -36.26 -26.44
N GLY A 45 -11.10 -35.66 -26.80
CA GLY A 45 -11.31 -35.05 -28.11
C GLY A 45 -10.62 -33.68 -28.29
N LYS A 46 -10.35 -33.02 -27.17
CA LYS A 46 -9.71 -31.67 -27.13
C LYS A 46 -8.21 -31.79 -26.84
N TYR A 47 -7.85 -32.74 -25.97
CA TYR A 47 -6.50 -33.04 -25.52
C TYR A 47 -6.17 -34.50 -25.77
N GLY A 48 -4.91 -34.87 -25.76
CA GLY A 48 -4.53 -36.30 -25.87
C GLY A 48 -5.03 -37.11 -24.66
N LYS A 49 -5.38 -38.39 -24.87
CA LYS A 49 -5.87 -39.23 -23.78
C LYS A 49 -4.86 -39.31 -22.62
N GLU A 50 -3.59 -39.53 -22.94
CA GLU A 50 -2.50 -39.61 -21.97
C GLU A 50 -2.35 -38.30 -21.16
N GLU A 51 -2.49 -37.16 -21.80
CA GLU A 51 -2.42 -35.85 -21.13
C GLU A 51 -3.58 -35.63 -20.17
N VAL A 52 -4.79 -36.10 -20.53
CA VAL A 52 -5.96 -36.01 -19.65
C VAL A 52 -5.80 -36.97 -18.43
N GLU A 53 -5.30 -38.15 -18.65
CA GLU A 53 -5.03 -39.12 -17.59
C GLU A 53 -3.96 -38.61 -16.60
N GLU A 54 -2.87 -38.01 -17.10
CA GLU A 54 -1.82 -37.34 -16.27
C GLU A 54 -2.41 -36.20 -15.43
N ALA A 55 -3.24 -35.35 -16.05
CA ALA A 55 -3.89 -34.26 -15.33
C ALA A 55 -4.89 -34.73 -14.28
N ILE A 56 -5.61 -35.82 -14.53
CA ILE A 56 -6.51 -36.40 -13.53
C ILE A 56 -5.72 -36.95 -12.33
N ASP A 57 -4.61 -37.62 -12.54
CA ASP A 57 -3.78 -38.18 -11.48
C ASP A 57 -3.18 -37.04 -10.62
N GLU A 58 -2.74 -35.93 -11.26
CA GLU A 58 -2.26 -34.73 -10.57
C GLU A 58 -3.36 -34.12 -9.70
N VAL A 59 -4.56 -33.89 -10.25
CA VAL A 59 -5.69 -33.28 -9.54
C VAL A 59 -6.16 -34.22 -8.39
N GLN A 60 -6.24 -35.53 -8.60
CA GLN A 60 -6.60 -36.46 -7.55
C GLN A 60 -5.57 -36.51 -6.41
N THR A 61 -4.29 -36.35 -6.74
CA THR A 61 -3.23 -36.24 -5.73
C THR A 61 -3.41 -34.98 -4.86
N LEU A 62 -3.72 -33.82 -5.48
CA LEU A 62 -3.99 -32.59 -4.75
C LEU A 62 -5.24 -32.72 -3.86
N ILE A 63 -6.29 -33.35 -4.35
CA ILE A 63 -7.51 -33.61 -3.56
C ILE A 63 -7.19 -34.52 -2.36
N LYS A 64 -6.43 -35.58 -2.57
CA LYS A 64 -6.04 -36.54 -1.51
C LYS A 64 -5.16 -35.91 -0.44
N ASN A 65 -4.31 -34.94 -0.83
CA ASN A 65 -3.44 -34.21 0.08
C ASN A 65 -4.16 -33.05 0.79
N GLU A 66 -5.45 -32.87 0.55
CA GLU A 66 -6.23 -31.72 1.08
C GLU A 66 -5.68 -30.34 0.61
N GLU A 67 -5.11 -30.30 -0.60
CA GLU A 67 -4.60 -29.05 -1.22
C GLU A 67 -5.63 -28.46 -2.21
N LEU A 68 -6.61 -29.25 -2.65
CA LEU A 68 -7.67 -28.84 -3.58
C LEU A 68 -9.04 -29.30 -3.06
N PHE A 69 -10.08 -28.48 -3.24
CA PHE A 69 -11.45 -28.70 -2.74
C PHE A 69 -11.53 -28.95 -1.23
N THR A 70 -10.64 -28.31 -0.49
CA THR A 70 -10.64 -28.40 0.97
C THR A 70 -11.89 -27.75 1.55
N LYS A 71 -12.33 -28.27 2.69
CA LYS A 71 -13.41 -27.64 3.43
C LYS A 71 -12.97 -26.28 3.93
N ASP A 72 -13.80 -25.26 3.72
CA ASP A 72 -13.57 -23.92 4.29
C ASP A 72 -13.69 -24.00 5.82
N THR A 73 -12.52 -24.08 6.49
CA THR A 73 -12.45 -24.08 7.95
C THR A 73 -12.74 -22.71 8.56
N TYR A 74 -12.74 -21.65 7.74
CA TYR A 74 -12.99 -20.28 8.15
C TYR A 74 -14.44 -19.82 7.95
N GLU A 75 -15.29 -20.63 7.30
CA GLU A 75 -16.69 -20.29 7.02
C GLU A 75 -17.42 -19.82 8.30
N ASN A 76 -17.24 -20.54 9.41
CA ASN A 76 -17.84 -20.21 10.69
C ASN A 76 -17.20 -18.97 11.38
N TYR A 77 -16.02 -18.54 10.92
CA TYR A 77 -15.31 -17.36 11.40
C TYR A 77 -15.49 -16.15 10.47
N MET A 78 -16.11 -16.36 9.31
CA MET A 78 -16.42 -15.27 8.39
C MET A 78 -17.38 -14.29 9.05
N MET A 79 -16.84 -13.18 9.51
CA MET A 79 -17.63 -12.08 10.02
C MET A 79 -18.37 -11.44 8.84
N ASP A 80 -19.66 -11.22 9.00
CA ASP A 80 -20.44 -10.41 8.06
C ASP A 80 -19.84 -8.98 8.03
N PHE A 81 -19.04 -8.70 7.02
CA PHE A 81 -18.39 -7.40 6.85
C PHE A 81 -19.37 -6.24 6.79
N LYS A 82 -20.61 -6.48 6.40
CA LYS A 82 -21.69 -5.47 6.39
C LYS A 82 -22.14 -5.09 7.81
N LYS A 83 -21.93 -5.97 8.79
CA LYS A 83 -22.30 -5.75 10.20
C LYS A 83 -21.12 -5.30 11.07
N ARG A 84 -19.90 -5.17 10.51
CA ARG A 84 -18.78 -4.63 11.28
C ARG A 84 -19.02 -3.17 11.61
N PRO A 85 -18.92 -2.77 12.88
CA PRO A 85 -18.90 -1.35 13.21
C PRO A 85 -17.70 -0.72 12.48
N THR A 86 -17.98 0.26 11.66
CA THR A 86 -16.92 1.01 10.97
C THR A 86 -16.20 1.88 11.98
N VAL A 87 -14.94 1.56 12.26
CA VAL A 87 -14.07 2.38 13.11
C VAL A 87 -12.97 2.98 12.26
N VAL A 88 -12.75 4.29 12.43
CA VAL A 88 -11.68 5.00 11.74
C VAL A 88 -10.38 4.73 12.49
N LYS A 89 -9.34 4.30 11.76
CA LYS A 89 -8.01 4.02 12.31
C LYS A 89 -7.01 5.13 12.01
N ALA A 90 -7.12 5.69 10.81
CA ALA A 90 -6.12 6.58 10.26
C ALA A 90 -6.73 7.72 9.46
N LEU A 91 -6.04 8.84 9.41
CA LEU A 91 -6.31 9.96 8.51
C LEU A 91 -5.04 10.35 7.75
N CYS A 92 -5.22 10.64 6.47
CA CYS A 92 -4.23 11.35 5.67
C CYS A 92 -4.70 12.82 5.57
N LEU A 93 -3.92 13.73 6.13
CA LEU A 93 -4.23 15.15 6.15
C LEU A 93 -3.43 15.87 5.09
N HIS A 94 -4.11 16.40 4.08
CA HIS A 94 -3.49 17.28 3.10
C HIS A 94 -3.29 18.67 3.75
N ILE A 95 -2.10 18.84 4.35
CA ILE A 95 -1.74 20.05 5.10
C ILE A 95 -1.63 21.25 4.17
N GLU A 96 -1.35 20.98 2.90
CA GLU A 96 -1.18 22.01 1.90
C GLU A 96 -1.54 21.51 0.51
N HIS A 97 -2.19 22.37 -0.26
CA HIS A 97 -2.43 22.24 -1.70
C HIS A 97 -1.49 23.18 -2.47
N ASP A 98 -0.20 23.04 -2.27
CA ASP A 98 0.88 23.66 -3.04
C ASP A 98 2.17 22.86 -2.85
N CYS A 99 3.13 22.97 -3.76
CA CYS A 99 4.40 22.31 -3.67
C CYS A 99 5.51 23.19 -4.23
N ASN A 100 6.70 23.11 -3.67
CA ASN A 100 7.90 23.81 -4.13
C ASN A 100 8.65 23.07 -5.25
N LEU A 101 8.23 21.84 -5.62
CA LEU A 101 8.70 21.06 -6.76
C LEU A 101 7.60 20.95 -7.83
N ALA A 102 8.02 20.54 -9.05
CA ALA A 102 7.15 20.26 -10.21
C ALA A 102 7.43 18.83 -10.72
N CYS A 103 7.13 17.84 -9.89
CA CYS A 103 7.39 16.43 -10.24
C CYS A 103 6.57 16.02 -11.45
N ARG A 104 7.20 15.39 -12.46
CA ARG A 104 6.57 15.06 -13.75
C ARG A 104 5.44 14.03 -13.64
N TYR A 105 5.45 13.20 -12.62
CA TYR A 105 4.43 12.19 -12.33
C TYR A 105 3.46 12.62 -11.22
N CYS A 106 3.45 13.89 -10.83
CA CYS A 106 2.65 14.35 -9.71
C CYS A 106 1.16 14.18 -10.01
N PHE A 107 0.51 13.24 -9.32
CA PHE A 107 -0.93 13.02 -9.44
C PHE A 107 -1.77 14.19 -8.87
N ALA A 108 -1.13 15.05 -8.07
CA ALA A 108 -1.74 16.20 -7.43
C ALA A 108 -1.50 17.51 -8.18
N GLU A 109 -1.01 17.48 -9.44
CA GLU A 109 -0.74 18.69 -10.25
C GLU A 109 0.05 19.76 -9.48
N GLU A 110 1.28 19.43 -9.12
CA GLU A 110 2.15 20.30 -8.28
C GLU A 110 1.54 20.63 -6.90
N GLY A 111 0.65 19.77 -6.41
CA GLY A 111 0.00 19.89 -5.11
C GLY A 111 -1.38 20.55 -5.13
N GLU A 112 -1.87 21.01 -6.28
CA GLU A 112 -3.16 21.72 -6.39
C GLU A 112 -4.40 20.81 -6.33
N TYR A 113 -4.24 19.50 -6.59
CA TYR A 113 -5.32 18.49 -6.55
C TYR A 113 -6.54 18.90 -7.38
N HIS A 114 -6.34 19.36 -8.63
CA HIS A 114 -7.39 19.86 -9.54
C HIS A 114 -8.21 21.03 -8.97
N GLY A 115 -7.68 21.74 -8.00
CA GLY A 115 -8.38 22.81 -7.30
C GLY A 115 -7.59 24.12 -7.28
N ARG A 116 -7.50 24.67 -6.11
CA ARG A 116 -6.73 25.90 -5.85
C ARG A 116 -5.64 25.64 -4.83
N ARG A 117 -4.58 26.41 -4.90
CA ARG A 117 -3.58 26.48 -3.84
C ARG A 117 -4.23 26.95 -2.54
N ALA A 118 -4.03 26.20 -1.49
CA ALA A 118 -4.61 26.46 -0.19
C ALA A 118 -3.75 25.85 0.92
N LEU A 119 -3.76 26.49 2.08
CA LEU A 119 -3.15 25.99 3.31
C LEU A 119 -4.26 25.48 4.23
N MET A 120 -4.08 24.34 4.85
CA MET A 120 -4.97 23.89 5.90
C MET A 120 -4.84 24.81 7.10
N SER A 121 -5.95 25.28 7.64
CA SER A 121 -5.94 25.99 8.91
C SER A 121 -5.82 25.01 10.09
N PHE A 122 -5.29 25.48 11.21
CA PHE A 122 -5.26 24.71 12.46
C PHE A 122 -6.67 24.19 12.83
N ASP A 123 -7.70 25.05 12.73
CA ASP A 123 -9.08 24.66 13.05
C ASP A 123 -9.61 23.52 12.19
N THR A 124 -9.23 23.46 10.92
CA THR A 124 -9.61 22.35 10.03
C THR A 124 -8.92 21.07 10.45
N GLY A 125 -7.62 21.09 10.69
CA GLY A 125 -6.87 19.94 11.14
C GLY A 125 -7.31 19.47 12.53
N LYS A 126 -7.60 20.38 13.45
CA LYS A 126 -8.17 20.09 14.77
C LYS A 126 -9.49 19.33 14.64
N LYS A 127 -10.43 19.79 13.83
CA LYS A 127 -11.70 19.09 13.57
C LYS A 127 -11.49 17.70 12.98
N ALA A 128 -10.47 17.51 12.14
CA ALA A 128 -10.13 16.19 11.61
C ALA A 128 -9.61 15.25 12.71
N LEU A 129 -8.78 15.71 13.63
CA LEU A 129 -8.32 14.91 14.77
C LEU A 129 -9.49 14.58 15.72
N ASP A 130 -10.38 15.56 16.01
CA ASP A 130 -11.58 15.34 16.81
C ASP A 130 -12.49 14.29 16.18
N PHE A 131 -12.67 14.35 14.86
CA PHE A 131 -13.40 13.34 14.09
C PHE A 131 -12.77 11.95 14.21
N LEU A 132 -11.44 11.85 14.08
CA LEU A 132 -10.72 10.58 14.22
C LEU A 132 -10.94 9.97 15.60
N ILE A 133 -10.81 10.77 16.65
CA ILE A 133 -11.04 10.34 18.05
C ILE A 133 -12.48 9.84 18.22
N ALA A 134 -13.46 10.64 17.81
CA ALA A 134 -14.88 10.32 17.98
C ALA A 134 -15.30 9.05 17.24
N ASN A 135 -14.70 8.75 16.09
CA ASN A 135 -15.05 7.63 15.22
C ASN A 135 -14.11 6.41 15.35
N SER A 136 -13.15 6.44 16.29
CA SER A 136 -12.19 5.34 16.49
C SER A 136 -12.68 4.24 17.44
N GLY A 137 -13.84 4.41 18.08
CA GLY A 137 -14.36 3.47 19.07
C GLY A 137 -13.33 3.15 20.16
N ASN A 138 -13.18 1.88 20.50
CA ASN A 138 -12.22 1.42 21.52
C ASN A 138 -10.76 1.33 21.02
N ARG A 139 -10.49 1.68 19.77
CA ARG A 139 -9.13 1.65 19.20
C ARG A 139 -8.26 2.70 19.88
N ARG A 140 -7.18 2.25 20.52
CA ARG A 140 -6.23 3.14 21.21
C ARG A 140 -5.22 3.76 20.24
N ASN A 141 -4.63 2.95 19.35
CA ASN A 141 -3.59 3.41 18.43
C ASN A 141 -4.22 3.96 17.15
N LEU A 142 -3.96 5.24 16.89
CA LEU A 142 -4.46 6.00 15.76
C LEU A 142 -3.28 6.51 14.93
N GLU A 143 -3.48 6.63 13.63
CA GLU A 143 -2.45 7.07 12.69
C GLU A 143 -2.88 8.36 12.01
N VAL A 144 -1.95 9.29 11.89
CA VAL A 144 -2.14 10.55 11.17
C VAL A 144 -0.95 10.77 10.27
N ASP A 145 -1.19 10.84 8.97
CA ASP A 145 -0.18 11.12 7.98
C ASP A 145 -0.32 12.57 7.49
N PHE A 146 0.71 13.36 7.69
CA PHE A 146 0.83 14.71 7.16
C PHE A 146 1.36 14.62 5.73
N PHE A 147 0.49 14.90 4.80
CA PHE A 147 0.67 14.75 3.37
C PHE A 147 0.23 16.04 2.63
N GLY A 148 0.10 15.96 1.31
CA GLY A 148 -0.39 17.05 0.45
C GLY A 148 0.57 17.35 -0.69
N GLY A 149 0.78 18.62 -1.00
CA GLY A 149 1.83 19.03 -1.91
C GLY A 149 3.20 18.88 -1.26
N GLU A 150 3.58 19.84 -0.39
CA GLU A 150 4.76 19.72 0.48
C GLU A 150 4.41 20.18 1.90
N PRO A 151 4.18 19.26 2.87
CA PRO A 151 3.73 19.62 4.22
C PRO A 151 4.64 20.60 4.98
N LEU A 152 5.92 20.61 4.68
CA LEU A 152 6.86 21.55 5.32
C LEU A 152 6.63 23.02 4.95
N MET A 153 5.85 23.31 3.90
CA MET A 153 5.45 24.69 3.56
C MET A 153 4.40 25.22 4.54
N ASN A 154 3.67 24.35 5.24
CA ASN A 154 2.73 24.70 6.31
C ASN A 154 3.16 24.13 7.66
N TRP A 155 4.44 24.18 7.94
CA TRP A 155 5.08 23.49 9.06
C TRP A 155 4.53 23.88 10.44
N GLN A 156 4.15 25.16 10.61
CA GLN A 156 3.61 25.60 11.90
C GLN A 156 2.31 24.86 12.25
N VAL A 157 1.42 24.66 11.27
CA VAL A 157 0.18 23.93 11.50
C VAL A 157 0.46 22.45 11.82
N VAL A 158 1.47 21.84 11.21
CA VAL A 158 1.90 20.47 11.57
C VAL A 158 2.31 20.40 13.04
N LYS A 159 3.15 21.35 13.51
CA LYS A 159 3.59 21.40 14.91
C LYS A 159 2.41 21.60 15.88
N ASP A 160 1.50 22.49 15.54
CA ASP A 160 0.33 22.78 16.38
C ASP A 160 -0.64 21.60 16.47
N LEU A 161 -0.84 20.87 15.36
CA LEU A 161 -1.67 19.67 15.33
C LEU A 161 -1.04 18.51 16.11
N VAL A 162 0.28 18.34 16.04
CA VAL A 162 0.99 17.35 16.85
C VAL A 162 0.83 17.68 18.34
N ALA A 163 1.05 18.93 18.73
CA ALA A 163 0.88 19.36 20.12
C ALA A 163 -0.55 19.11 20.61
N TYR A 164 -1.54 19.50 19.81
CA TYR A 164 -2.95 19.22 20.10
C TYR A 164 -3.23 17.72 20.23
N GLY A 165 -2.74 16.90 19.31
CA GLY A 165 -2.90 15.46 19.38
C GLY A 165 -2.33 14.86 20.66
N ARG A 166 -1.11 15.29 21.10
CA ARG A 166 -0.49 14.85 22.36
C ARG A 166 -1.31 15.22 23.60
N GLU A 167 -2.02 16.33 23.58
CA GLU A 167 -2.96 16.70 24.66
C GLU A 167 -4.19 15.78 24.63
N GLN A 168 -4.77 15.53 23.45
CA GLN A 168 -5.95 14.69 23.30
C GLN A 168 -5.69 13.21 23.64
N GLU A 169 -4.47 12.72 23.46
CA GLU A 169 -4.05 11.36 23.88
C GLU A 169 -4.36 11.11 25.35
N LYS A 170 -4.05 12.09 26.20
CA LYS A 170 -4.25 11.99 27.65
C LYS A 170 -5.72 12.02 28.04
N ILE A 171 -6.53 12.82 27.34
CA ILE A 171 -7.95 13.02 27.64
C ILE A 171 -8.77 11.79 27.21
N HIS A 172 -8.45 11.23 26.03
CA HIS A 172 -9.24 10.18 25.39
C HIS A 172 -8.62 8.79 25.47
N ASN A 173 -7.50 8.61 26.18
CA ASN A 173 -6.73 7.37 26.25
C ASN A 173 -6.41 6.82 24.85
N LYS A 174 -5.94 7.71 23.95
CA LYS A 174 -5.49 7.40 22.60
C LYS A 174 -3.96 7.46 22.53
N ASN A 175 -3.41 7.00 21.42
CA ASN A 175 -1.99 7.09 21.10
C ASN A 175 -1.86 7.35 19.62
N PHE A 176 -1.36 8.55 19.24
CA PHE A 176 -1.18 8.93 17.85
C PHE A 176 0.21 8.56 17.34
N ARG A 177 0.26 7.84 16.24
CA ARG A 177 1.45 7.70 15.42
C ARG A 177 1.37 8.71 14.29
N PHE A 178 2.19 9.75 14.37
CA PHE A 178 2.30 10.75 13.33
C PHE A 178 3.32 10.31 12.29
N THR A 179 3.00 10.48 11.01
CA THR A 179 3.87 10.29 9.85
C THR A 179 3.98 11.60 9.08
N LEU A 180 5.15 11.88 8.56
CA LEU A 180 5.41 13.03 7.70
C LEU A 180 5.97 12.54 6.38
N THR A 181 5.33 12.92 5.25
CA THR A 181 5.85 12.64 3.90
C THR A 181 6.36 13.95 3.30
N THR A 182 7.64 13.99 2.92
CA THR A 182 8.26 15.23 2.43
C THR A 182 9.21 14.99 1.26
N ASN A 183 9.31 15.96 0.37
CA ASN A 183 10.32 16.02 -0.68
C ASN A 183 11.71 16.49 -0.16
N GLY A 184 11.80 16.91 1.08
CA GLY A 184 13.05 17.25 1.76
C GLY A 184 13.66 18.61 1.44
N VAL A 185 13.13 19.37 0.49
CA VAL A 185 13.70 20.68 0.10
C VAL A 185 13.80 21.62 1.30
N LEU A 186 12.77 21.66 2.14
CA LEU A 186 12.68 22.55 3.31
C LEU A 186 13.23 21.94 4.60
N LEU A 187 13.69 20.68 4.59
CA LEU A 187 14.31 20.06 5.75
C LEU A 187 15.49 20.91 6.26
N ASN A 188 15.51 21.12 7.56
CA ASN A 188 16.58 21.77 8.33
C ASN A 188 16.73 21.08 9.69
N ASP A 189 17.67 21.53 10.49
CA ASP A 189 18.01 20.91 11.78
C ASP A 189 16.84 20.96 12.77
N GLU A 190 16.10 22.09 12.84
CA GLU A 190 14.93 22.24 13.71
C GLU A 190 13.84 21.21 13.35
N ILE A 191 13.55 21.07 12.05
CA ILE A 191 12.54 20.13 11.55
C ILE A 191 12.97 18.68 11.82
N MET A 192 14.24 18.34 11.60
CA MET A 192 14.78 17.01 11.86
C MET A 192 14.70 16.65 13.34
N GLU A 193 15.06 17.58 14.24
CA GLU A 193 14.97 17.40 15.69
C GLU A 193 13.52 17.18 16.14
N PHE A 194 12.60 18.01 15.68
CA PHE A 194 11.18 17.84 15.96
C PHE A 194 10.64 16.50 15.43
N ALA A 195 10.98 16.14 14.20
CA ALA A 195 10.54 14.90 13.60
C ALA A 195 11.12 13.67 14.31
N ASN A 196 12.37 13.74 14.79
CA ASN A 196 12.98 12.67 15.60
C ASN A 196 12.27 12.48 16.93
N LYS A 197 11.71 13.55 17.49
CA LYS A 197 10.99 13.50 18.78
C LYS A 197 9.53 13.06 18.62
N GLU A 198 8.83 13.58 17.64
CA GLU A 198 7.36 13.52 17.58
C GLU A 198 6.82 12.59 16.48
N MET A 199 7.56 12.35 15.39
CA MET A 199 7.10 11.54 14.26
C MET A 199 7.51 10.08 14.41
N GLY A 200 6.54 9.17 14.44
CA GLY A 200 6.77 7.73 14.45
C GLY A 200 7.35 7.21 13.13
N ASN A 201 7.08 7.90 12.02
CA ASN A 201 7.71 7.63 10.74
C ASN A 201 7.92 8.93 9.95
N VAL A 202 8.97 8.98 9.13
CA VAL A 202 9.15 10.02 8.12
C VAL A 202 9.40 9.34 6.78
N VAL A 203 8.69 9.80 5.76
CA VAL A 203 8.82 9.31 4.39
C VAL A 203 9.54 10.36 3.57
N LEU A 204 10.70 10.00 3.05
CA LEU A 204 11.54 10.85 2.22
C LEU A 204 11.39 10.47 0.75
N SER A 205 11.05 11.44 -0.09
CA SER A 205 10.81 11.22 -1.51
C SER A 205 12.09 11.33 -2.32
N ILE A 206 12.56 10.21 -2.91
CA ILE A 206 13.78 10.16 -3.74
C ILE A 206 13.62 9.15 -4.87
N ASP A 207 14.06 9.51 -6.09
CA ASP A 207 13.95 8.66 -7.29
C ASP A 207 15.33 8.10 -7.72
N GLY A 208 16.07 7.56 -6.76
CA GLY A 208 17.34 6.90 -7.01
C GLY A 208 18.47 7.87 -7.35
N ARG A 209 19.20 7.62 -8.46
CA ARG A 209 20.37 8.41 -8.84
C ARG A 209 20.00 9.81 -9.36
N LYS A 210 20.98 10.71 -9.32
CA LYS A 210 20.82 12.14 -9.61
C LYS A 210 20.11 12.45 -10.91
N GLU A 211 20.53 11.82 -12.01
CA GLU A 211 19.97 12.12 -13.35
C GLU A 211 18.47 11.76 -13.43
N VAL A 212 18.07 10.67 -12.78
CA VAL A 212 16.68 10.24 -12.72
C VAL A 212 15.89 11.18 -11.81
N HIS A 213 16.40 11.44 -10.62
CA HIS A 213 15.74 12.30 -9.65
C HIS A 213 15.53 13.72 -10.19
N ASP A 214 16.59 14.34 -10.71
CA ASP A 214 16.52 15.71 -11.23
C ASP A 214 15.59 15.82 -12.46
N HIS A 215 15.50 14.74 -13.27
CA HIS A 215 14.54 14.66 -14.36
C HIS A 215 13.10 14.57 -13.86
N MET A 216 12.85 13.78 -12.85
CA MET A 216 11.50 13.45 -12.38
C MET A 216 10.98 14.43 -11.33
N ARG A 217 11.86 15.01 -10.51
CA ARG A 217 11.55 15.95 -9.41
C ARG A 217 12.26 17.31 -9.54
N PRO A 218 12.11 18.02 -10.65
CA PRO A 218 12.70 19.33 -10.80
C PRO A 218 11.99 20.39 -9.95
N PHE A 219 12.70 21.47 -9.65
CA PHE A 219 12.06 22.73 -9.25
C PHE A 219 11.18 23.28 -10.39
N ARG A 220 10.21 24.12 -10.07
CA ARG A 220 9.35 24.78 -11.07
C ARG A 220 10.11 25.52 -12.17
N LYS A 221 11.32 26.00 -11.89
CA LYS A 221 12.21 26.66 -12.85
C LYS A 221 13.10 25.69 -13.62
N GLY A 222 12.92 24.39 -13.45
CA GLY A 222 13.62 23.33 -14.19
C GLY A 222 14.97 22.92 -13.59
N ALA A 223 15.46 23.54 -12.52
CA ALA A 223 16.68 23.10 -11.84
C ALA A 223 16.45 21.77 -11.10
N GLY A 224 17.48 20.91 -11.01
CA GLY A 224 17.45 19.68 -10.25
C GLY A 224 17.41 19.91 -8.74
N SER A 225 16.82 19.00 -7.99
CA SER A 225 16.68 19.08 -6.53
C SER A 225 17.61 18.12 -5.77
N TYR A 226 18.24 17.15 -6.45
CA TYR A 226 19.03 16.07 -5.86
C TYR A 226 20.15 16.55 -4.94
N ASP A 227 21.01 17.43 -5.44
CA ASP A 227 22.19 17.93 -4.69
C ASP A 227 21.82 18.71 -3.43
N LEU A 228 20.60 19.27 -3.39
CA LEU A 228 20.08 19.96 -2.22
C LEU A 228 19.55 18.98 -1.16
N ILE A 229 18.83 17.93 -1.58
CA ILE A 229 18.11 17.09 -0.64
C ILE A 229 18.94 15.93 -0.09
N VAL A 230 19.84 15.33 -0.90
CA VAL A 230 20.55 14.11 -0.51
C VAL A 230 21.44 14.34 0.74
N PRO A 231 22.22 15.41 0.86
CA PRO A 231 22.98 15.66 2.10
C PRO A 231 22.06 15.78 3.33
N LYS A 232 20.87 16.36 3.17
CA LYS A 232 19.88 16.47 4.25
C LYS A 232 19.32 15.11 4.63
N PHE A 233 19.02 14.26 3.65
CA PHE A 233 18.51 12.90 3.88
C PHE A 233 19.54 12.02 4.58
N GLN A 234 20.81 12.10 4.18
CA GLN A 234 21.89 11.39 4.84
C GLN A 234 22.03 11.82 6.30
N LYS A 235 22.11 13.13 6.56
CA LYS A 235 22.18 13.70 7.91
C LYS A 235 20.97 13.25 8.75
N PHE A 236 19.78 13.26 8.18
CA PHE A 236 18.57 12.86 8.89
C PHE A 236 18.58 11.36 9.20
N ALA A 237 18.95 10.52 8.25
CA ALA A 237 19.06 9.08 8.45
C ALA A 237 20.05 8.72 9.58
N GLU A 238 21.22 9.39 9.63
CA GLU A 238 22.22 9.20 10.67
C GLU A 238 21.74 9.63 12.07
N SER A 239 20.87 10.64 12.13
CA SER A 239 20.37 11.19 13.40
C SER A 239 19.12 10.50 13.94
N ARG A 240 18.50 9.62 13.12
CA ARG A 240 17.20 9.07 13.43
C ARG A 240 17.26 7.66 14.00
N ASN A 241 16.59 7.43 15.14
CA ASN A 241 16.46 6.14 15.80
C ASN A 241 15.05 5.52 15.67
N GLN A 242 14.17 6.10 14.83
CA GLN A 242 12.81 5.66 14.58
C GLN A 242 12.64 5.31 13.10
N ASP A 243 11.43 4.88 12.71
CA ASP A 243 11.14 4.49 11.35
C ASP A 243 11.42 5.62 10.35
N LEU A 244 12.16 5.28 9.30
CA LEU A 244 12.44 6.14 8.16
C LEU A 244 12.15 5.33 6.90
N SER A 245 11.29 5.87 6.06
CA SER A 245 10.91 5.25 4.80
C SER A 245 11.40 6.09 3.62
N LEU A 246 11.83 5.41 2.56
CA LEU A 246 12.08 6.05 1.28
C LEU A 246 10.92 5.70 0.35
N ILE A 247 10.45 6.69 -0.39
CA ILE A 247 9.42 6.49 -1.41
C ILE A 247 9.89 7.05 -2.74
N HIS A 248 9.70 6.26 -3.78
CA HIS A 248 9.73 6.70 -5.17
C HIS A 248 8.43 6.23 -5.83
N ILE A 249 7.95 7.01 -6.74
CA ILE A 249 6.70 6.70 -7.45
C ILE A 249 6.99 6.33 -8.90
#